data_b046316c427b800056c74a974d5f3b39
#
_entry.id   b046316c427b800056c74a974d5f3b39
#
_cell.length_a   1.000
_cell.length_b   1.000
_cell.length_c   1.000
_cell.angle_alpha   90.00
_cell.angle_beta   90.00
_cell.angle_gamma   90.00
#
_symmetry.space_group_name_H-M   'P 1'
#
loop_
_entity.id
_entity.type
_entity.pdbx_description
1 polymer ?
#
loop_
_entity_poly.entity_id
_entity_poly.type
_entity_poly.pdbx_seq_one_letter_code
_entity_poly.pdbx_strand_id
1 'polypeptide(L)'
;DEDTVEELLTLYTIRSKMQKAIEAEADTNVTDEEANERGYTMMTISTTSHQDDSGNTVEYTDDEKKQLKETANKIEDAVKNGKTLEDAAKDEDQQTTTGAYASDDSTLDTSVKKALDDLKEGETSDVIETDSALYIVRLDSETDKDATEKNRQNIIDKRKSDHYNEVLEGWQKEDG
;
A
#
# COMPACT_ATOMS: atom_id res chain seq x y z
N ASP A 1 32.96 -21.22 -27.12
CA ASP A 1 32.97 -21.26 -28.58
C ASP A 1 32.11 -20.10 -29.12
N GLU A 2 32.61 -19.36 -30.09
CA GLU A 2 31.97 -18.12 -30.62
C GLU A 2 30.60 -18.45 -31.24
N ASP A 3 30.50 -19.54 -31.95
CA ASP A 3 29.28 -20.04 -32.56
C ASP A 3 28.18 -20.36 -31.50
N THR A 4 28.55 -20.92 -30.37
CA THR A 4 27.62 -21.19 -29.26
C THR A 4 27.08 -19.89 -28.63
N VAL A 5 27.89 -18.86 -28.52
CA VAL A 5 27.49 -17.56 -28.02
C VAL A 5 26.54 -16.87 -29.00
N GLU A 6 26.81 -16.93 -30.29
CA GLU A 6 25.94 -16.38 -31.34
C GLU A 6 24.59 -17.08 -31.39
N GLU A 7 24.56 -18.40 -31.25
CA GLU A 7 23.33 -19.19 -31.16
C GLU A 7 22.50 -18.81 -29.93
N LEU A 8 23.10 -18.69 -28.75
CA LEU A 8 22.44 -18.28 -27.52
C LEU A 8 21.85 -16.86 -27.63
N LEU A 9 22.59 -15.92 -28.22
CA LEU A 9 22.12 -14.55 -28.43
C LEU A 9 20.93 -14.52 -29.43
N THR A 10 20.98 -15.36 -30.44
CA THR A 10 19.88 -15.51 -31.42
C THR A 10 18.62 -16.05 -30.71
N LEU A 11 18.75 -17.12 -29.94
CA LEU A 11 17.62 -17.69 -29.18
C LEU A 11 17.05 -16.71 -28.16
N TYR A 12 17.90 -15.96 -27.46
CA TYR A 12 17.47 -14.92 -26.56
C TYR A 12 16.67 -13.82 -27.27
N THR A 13 17.15 -13.39 -28.44
CA THR A 13 16.48 -12.38 -29.25
C THR A 13 15.12 -12.85 -29.75
N ILE A 14 15.02 -14.11 -30.22
CA ILE A 14 13.76 -14.71 -30.66
C ILE A 14 12.77 -14.78 -29.50
N ARG A 15 13.22 -15.26 -28.32
CA ARG A 15 12.38 -15.34 -27.12
C ARG A 15 11.86 -13.97 -26.71
N SER A 16 12.73 -12.96 -26.70
CA SER A 16 12.35 -11.59 -26.34
C SER A 16 11.31 -10.99 -27.30
N LYS A 17 11.47 -11.22 -28.61
CA LYS A 17 10.50 -10.79 -29.62
C LYS A 17 9.16 -11.51 -29.48
N MET A 18 9.18 -12.81 -29.24
CA MET A 18 8.00 -13.63 -29.01
C MET A 18 7.24 -13.16 -27.76
N GLN A 19 7.94 -12.95 -26.66
CA GLN A 19 7.34 -12.42 -25.43
C GLN A 19 6.63 -11.08 -25.69
N LYS A 20 7.31 -10.14 -26.33
CA LYS A 20 6.72 -8.83 -26.65
C LYS A 20 5.50 -8.94 -27.56
N ALA A 21 5.52 -9.86 -28.52
CA ALA A 21 4.38 -10.10 -29.42
C ALA A 21 3.16 -10.64 -28.67
N ILE A 22 3.37 -11.62 -27.77
CA ILE A 22 2.30 -12.18 -26.94
C ILE A 22 1.77 -11.12 -25.97
N GLU A 23 2.65 -10.39 -25.27
CA GLU A 23 2.25 -9.32 -24.34
C GLU A 23 1.47 -8.19 -25.04
N ALA A 24 1.71 -7.94 -26.32
CA ALA A 24 0.97 -6.94 -27.10
C ALA A 24 -0.50 -7.34 -27.36
N GLU A 25 -0.87 -8.61 -27.22
CA GLU A 25 -2.24 -9.10 -27.36
C GLU A 25 -3.03 -9.04 -26.05
N ALA A 26 -2.39 -8.72 -24.92
CA ALA A 26 -3.05 -8.58 -23.63
C ALA A 26 -4.05 -7.41 -23.63
N ASP A 27 -5.16 -7.57 -22.91
CA ASP A 27 -6.09 -6.46 -22.65
C ASP A 27 -5.45 -5.44 -21.71
N THR A 28 -5.08 -4.29 -22.24
CA THR A 28 -4.47 -3.18 -21.50
C THR A 28 -5.46 -2.07 -21.16
N ASN A 29 -6.76 -2.29 -21.42
CA ASN A 29 -7.80 -1.32 -21.10
C ASN A 29 -8.13 -1.37 -19.59
N VAL A 30 -7.51 -0.50 -18.82
CA VAL A 30 -7.74 -0.36 -17.37
C VAL A 30 -8.66 0.83 -17.13
N THR A 31 -9.80 0.60 -16.48
CA THR A 31 -10.75 1.67 -16.16
C THR A 31 -10.20 2.58 -15.05
N ASP A 32 -10.77 3.78 -14.93
CA ASP A 32 -10.40 4.70 -13.86
C ASP A 32 -10.73 4.12 -12.48
N GLU A 33 -11.83 3.38 -12.37
CA GLU A 33 -12.25 2.72 -11.12
C GLU A 33 -11.26 1.61 -10.71
N GLU A 34 -10.80 0.79 -11.66
CA GLU A 34 -9.81 -0.26 -11.37
C GLU A 34 -8.46 0.30 -10.94
N ALA A 35 -8.07 1.45 -11.50
CA ALA A 35 -6.78 2.07 -11.22
C ALA A 35 -6.80 2.96 -9.97
N ASN A 36 -7.98 3.45 -9.55
CA ASN A 36 -8.08 4.49 -8.53
C ASN A 36 -7.43 4.08 -7.20
N GLU A 37 -6.57 4.95 -6.71
CA GLU A 37 -6.03 4.89 -5.35
C GLU A 37 -6.36 6.18 -4.61
N ARG A 38 -6.84 6.02 -3.37
CA ARG A 38 -7.16 7.12 -2.45
C ARG A 38 -5.95 7.45 -1.60
N GLY A 39 -5.60 8.74 -1.51
CA GLY A 39 -4.47 9.21 -0.73
C GLY A 39 -4.84 9.44 0.74
N TYR A 40 -3.96 9.07 1.67
CA TYR A 40 -4.19 9.26 3.10
C TYR A 40 -2.92 9.68 3.86
N THR A 41 -3.13 10.31 5.00
CA THR A 41 -2.14 10.51 6.06
C THR A 41 -2.56 9.70 7.28
N MET A 42 -1.62 9.03 7.93
CA MET A 42 -1.86 8.16 9.08
C MET A 42 -0.84 8.42 10.20
N MET A 43 -1.32 8.54 11.42
CA MET A 43 -0.54 8.44 12.65
C MET A 43 -0.75 7.05 13.26
N THR A 44 0.33 6.42 13.70
CA THR A 44 0.30 5.07 14.30
C THR A 44 1.09 5.05 15.59
N ILE A 45 0.48 4.55 16.67
CA ILE A 45 1.13 4.29 17.95
C ILE A 45 1.04 2.79 18.24
N SER A 46 2.17 2.08 18.22
CA SER A 46 2.21 0.66 18.63
C SER A 46 1.84 0.52 20.11
N THR A 47 1.03 -0.49 20.45
CA THR A 47 0.62 -0.81 21.82
C THR A 47 1.14 -2.17 22.30
N THR A 48 1.93 -2.87 21.48
CA THR A 48 2.44 -4.20 21.80
C THR A 48 3.77 -4.15 22.52
N SER A 49 4.76 -3.47 21.95
CA SER A 49 6.12 -3.43 22.47
C SER A 49 6.88 -2.20 22.02
N HIS A 50 7.95 -1.89 22.73
CA HIS A 50 8.93 -0.85 22.38
C HIS A 50 10.35 -1.39 22.60
N GLN A 51 11.35 -0.64 22.17
CA GLN A 51 12.76 -0.92 22.50
C GLN A 51 13.14 -0.14 23.76
N ASP A 52 13.77 -0.85 24.71
CA ASP A 52 14.39 -0.22 25.88
C ASP A 52 15.70 0.50 25.50
N ASP A 53 16.29 1.21 26.47
CA ASP A 53 17.56 1.94 26.27
C ASP A 53 18.74 1.02 25.88
N SER A 54 18.61 -0.28 26.07
CA SER A 54 19.58 -1.30 25.69
C SER A 54 19.30 -1.95 24.34
N GLY A 55 18.19 -1.55 23.67
CA GLY A 55 17.76 -2.08 22.37
C GLY A 55 17.00 -3.41 22.45
N ASN A 56 16.58 -3.84 23.65
CA ASN A 56 15.76 -5.05 23.77
C ASN A 56 14.27 -4.71 23.53
N THR A 57 13.55 -5.63 22.91
CA THR A 57 12.11 -5.52 22.75
C THR A 57 11.41 -5.86 24.07
N VAL A 58 10.66 -4.91 24.61
CA VAL A 58 9.89 -5.03 25.86
C VAL A 58 8.41 -4.76 25.57
N GLU A 59 7.53 -5.60 26.10
CA GLU A 59 6.09 -5.39 25.98
C GLU A 59 5.64 -4.22 26.86
N TYR A 60 4.67 -3.44 26.35
CA TYR A 60 4.06 -2.39 27.14
C TYR A 60 3.21 -2.96 28.28
N THR A 61 3.36 -2.37 29.44
CA THR A 61 2.48 -2.60 30.59
C THR A 61 1.11 -1.98 30.36
N ASP A 62 0.10 -2.38 31.14
CA ASP A 62 -1.25 -1.80 31.04
C ASP A 62 -1.27 -0.29 31.33
N ASP A 63 -0.43 0.18 32.26
CA ASP A 63 -0.30 1.61 32.57
C ASP A 63 0.32 2.39 31.41
N GLU A 64 1.32 1.84 30.76
CA GLU A 64 1.93 2.44 29.55
C GLU A 64 0.95 2.47 28.39
N LYS A 65 0.20 1.39 28.14
CA LYS A 65 -0.86 1.35 27.13
C LYS A 65 -1.93 2.41 27.36
N LYS A 66 -2.28 2.66 28.62
CA LYS A 66 -3.19 3.72 28.98
C LYS A 66 -2.62 5.10 28.66
N GLN A 67 -1.34 5.35 28.93
CA GLN A 67 -0.66 6.60 28.57
C GLN A 67 -0.63 6.80 27.04
N LEU A 68 -0.35 5.73 26.27
CA LEU A 68 -0.38 5.80 24.81
C LEU A 68 -1.77 6.17 24.28
N LYS A 69 -2.82 5.63 24.91
CA LYS A 69 -4.20 5.99 24.56
C LYS A 69 -4.53 7.44 24.92
N GLU A 70 -4.06 7.93 26.07
CA GLU A 70 -4.19 9.34 26.43
C GLU A 70 -3.46 10.25 25.44
N THR A 71 -2.29 9.86 24.94
CA THR A 71 -1.57 10.57 23.88
C THR A 71 -2.38 10.60 22.57
N ALA A 72 -2.91 9.46 22.13
CA ALA A 72 -3.76 9.42 20.94
C ALA A 72 -5.01 10.32 21.08
N ASN A 73 -5.66 10.31 22.23
CA ASN A 73 -6.83 11.17 22.49
C ASN A 73 -6.48 12.67 22.46
N LYS A 74 -5.30 13.07 22.97
CA LYS A 74 -4.84 14.47 22.88
C LYS A 74 -4.62 14.90 21.43
N ILE A 75 -4.08 14.01 20.61
CA ILE A 75 -3.89 14.27 19.17
C ILE A 75 -5.26 14.45 18.50
N GLU A 76 -6.20 13.54 18.76
CA GLU A 76 -7.58 13.64 18.27
C GLU A 76 -8.25 14.97 18.67
N ASP A 77 -8.15 15.34 19.95
CA ASP A 77 -8.70 16.59 20.47
C ASP A 77 -8.06 17.81 19.80
N ALA A 78 -6.73 17.79 19.58
CA ALA A 78 -6.04 18.87 18.89
C ALA A 78 -6.51 19.02 17.43
N VAL A 79 -6.74 17.91 16.73
CA VAL A 79 -7.29 17.91 15.37
C VAL A 79 -8.72 18.43 15.36
N LYS A 80 -9.57 17.99 16.28
CA LYS A 80 -10.94 18.51 16.44
C LYS A 80 -10.98 20.01 16.75
N ASN A 81 -9.92 20.54 17.36
CA ASN A 81 -9.75 21.98 17.63
C ASN A 81 -9.06 22.75 16.48
N GLY A 82 -8.88 22.11 15.32
CA GLY A 82 -8.43 22.75 14.08
C GLY A 82 -6.94 22.66 13.77
N LYS A 83 -6.15 21.86 14.50
CA LYS A 83 -4.77 21.53 14.10
C LYS A 83 -4.79 20.52 12.97
N THR A 84 -3.73 20.54 12.15
CA THR A 84 -3.46 19.44 11.20
C THR A 84 -3.07 18.18 11.96
N LEU A 85 -3.29 17.00 11.37
CA LEU A 85 -2.91 15.73 12.00
C LEU A 85 -1.38 15.68 12.23
N GLU A 86 -0.61 16.22 11.31
CA GLU A 86 0.85 16.27 11.37
C GLU A 86 1.34 17.13 12.54
N ASP A 87 0.77 18.34 12.72
CA ASP A 87 1.16 19.22 13.81
C ASP A 87 0.69 18.69 15.16
N ALA A 88 -0.51 18.12 15.23
CA ALA A 88 -1.03 17.51 16.44
C ALA A 88 -0.20 16.29 16.89
N ALA A 89 0.20 15.43 15.95
CA ALA A 89 1.06 14.29 16.21
C ALA A 89 2.46 14.73 16.69
N LYS A 90 3.05 15.73 16.01
CA LYS A 90 4.36 16.27 16.35
C LYS A 90 4.41 16.87 17.75
N ASP A 91 3.35 17.53 18.22
CA ASP A 91 3.28 18.10 19.58
C ASP A 91 3.33 17.03 20.68
N GLU A 92 2.94 15.80 20.37
CA GLU A 92 2.99 14.64 21.26
C GLU A 92 4.14 13.67 20.87
N ASP A 93 5.18 14.16 20.20
CA ASP A 93 6.36 13.39 19.76
C ASP A 93 6.02 12.17 18.86
N GLN A 94 4.89 12.22 18.17
CA GLN A 94 4.48 11.19 17.22
C GLN A 94 4.73 11.65 15.77
N GLN A 95 4.84 10.68 14.86
CA GLN A 95 5.04 10.92 13.45
C GLN A 95 3.83 10.45 12.64
N THR A 96 3.64 11.10 11.50
CA THR A 96 2.67 10.69 10.49
C THR A 96 3.38 10.10 9.28
N THR A 97 2.69 9.20 8.59
CA THR A 97 3.09 8.65 7.29
C THR A 97 2.01 8.94 6.27
N THR A 98 2.40 9.08 5.01
CA THR A 98 1.47 9.22 3.89
C THR A 98 1.48 7.96 3.06
N GLY A 99 0.35 7.63 2.46
CA GLY A 99 0.20 6.49 1.57
C GLY A 99 -0.99 6.64 0.64
N ALA A 100 -1.17 5.65 -0.19
CA ALA A 100 -2.35 5.50 -1.01
C ALA A 100 -2.84 4.04 -0.96
N TYR A 101 -4.12 3.82 -1.22
CA TYR A 101 -4.71 2.49 -1.20
C TYR A 101 -5.80 2.35 -2.26
N ALA A 102 -5.90 1.16 -2.84
CA ALA A 102 -6.98 0.76 -3.74
C ALA A 102 -8.17 0.20 -2.97
N SER A 103 -9.32 0.11 -3.62
CA SER A 103 -10.55 -0.43 -3.01
C SER A 103 -10.41 -1.88 -2.53
N ASP A 104 -9.56 -2.67 -3.18
CA ASP A 104 -9.26 -4.07 -2.88
C ASP A 104 -7.98 -4.25 -2.04
N ASP A 105 -7.40 -3.16 -1.51
CA ASP A 105 -6.22 -3.23 -0.64
C ASP A 105 -6.48 -4.14 0.57
N SER A 106 -5.58 -5.09 0.78
CA SER A 106 -5.57 -6.04 1.88
C SER A 106 -4.37 -5.88 2.83
N THR A 107 -3.55 -4.85 2.61
CA THR A 107 -2.34 -4.58 3.40
C THR A 107 -2.60 -3.67 4.59
N LEU A 108 -3.59 -2.77 4.47
CA LEU A 108 -4.06 -1.95 5.57
C LEU A 108 -4.84 -2.79 6.58
N ASP A 109 -4.74 -2.42 7.87
CA ASP A 109 -5.64 -2.97 8.89
C ASP A 109 -7.10 -2.74 8.47
N THR A 110 -7.95 -3.76 8.69
CA THR A 110 -9.35 -3.73 8.26
C THR A 110 -10.12 -2.55 8.88
N SER A 111 -9.85 -2.21 10.14
CA SER A 111 -10.50 -1.10 10.83
C SER A 111 -10.04 0.25 10.29
N VAL A 112 -8.75 0.36 9.94
CA VAL A 112 -8.16 1.55 9.31
C VAL A 112 -8.75 1.77 7.92
N LYS A 113 -8.76 0.71 7.08
CA LYS A 113 -9.36 0.78 5.74
C LYS A 113 -10.82 1.18 5.79
N LYS A 114 -11.60 0.55 6.69
CA LYS A 114 -13.01 0.91 6.86
C LYS A 114 -13.20 2.37 7.25
N ALA A 115 -12.39 2.89 8.19
CA ALA A 115 -12.46 4.29 8.57
C ALA A 115 -12.16 5.22 7.39
N LEU A 116 -11.11 4.92 6.59
CA LEU A 116 -10.77 5.68 5.39
C LEU A 116 -11.88 5.64 4.33
N ASP A 117 -12.55 4.48 4.17
CA ASP A 117 -13.65 4.33 3.22
C ASP A 117 -14.89 5.18 3.59
N ASP A 118 -15.11 5.39 4.90
CA ASP A 118 -16.22 6.20 5.43
C ASP A 118 -15.91 7.72 5.43
N LEU A 119 -14.63 8.14 5.32
CA LEU A 119 -14.22 9.54 5.33
C LEU A 119 -14.39 10.20 3.96
N LYS A 120 -14.69 11.52 4.00
CA LYS A 120 -14.59 12.43 2.85
C LYS A 120 -13.21 13.06 2.80
N GLU A 121 -12.84 13.56 1.63
CA GLU A 121 -11.58 14.30 1.44
C GLU A 121 -11.43 15.43 2.47
N GLY A 122 -10.30 15.44 3.14
CA GLY A 122 -9.95 16.37 4.22
C GLY A 122 -10.46 15.98 5.61
N GLU A 123 -11.32 14.98 5.74
CA GLU A 123 -11.80 14.52 7.05
C GLU A 123 -10.78 13.61 7.74
N THR A 124 -10.71 13.72 9.07
CA THR A 124 -9.86 12.91 9.95
C THR A 124 -10.75 12.03 10.83
N SER A 125 -10.32 10.79 11.05
CA SER A 125 -11.03 9.83 11.92
C SER A 125 -10.89 10.19 13.40
N ASP A 126 -11.75 9.60 14.22
CA ASP A 126 -11.48 9.41 15.65
C ASP A 126 -10.33 8.40 15.84
N VAL A 127 -9.87 8.20 17.09
CA VAL A 127 -8.89 7.15 17.39
C VAL A 127 -9.45 5.78 17.06
N ILE A 128 -8.72 5.02 16.24
CA ILE A 128 -9.01 3.64 15.88
C ILE A 128 -8.13 2.74 16.74
N GLU A 129 -8.73 1.94 17.59
CA GLU A 129 -8.04 1.01 18.48
C GLU A 129 -8.08 -0.41 17.89
N THR A 130 -6.92 -1.03 17.78
CA THR A 130 -6.74 -2.44 17.39
C THR A 130 -5.98 -3.18 18.47
N ASP A 131 -5.82 -4.50 18.33
CA ASP A 131 -5.06 -5.31 19.29
C ASP A 131 -3.58 -4.92 19.37
N SER A 132 -3.03 -4.29 18.34
CA SER A 132 -1.60 -4.02 18.19
C SER A 132 -1.21 -2.55 18.16
N ALA A 133 -2.15 -1.65 17.86
CA ALA A 133 -1.84 -0.24 17.69
C ALA A 133 -3.08 0.67 17.80
N LEU A 134 -2.82 1.95 17.96
CA LEU A 134 -3.78 3.06 17.86
C LEU A 134 -3.49 3.83 16.58
N TYR A 135 -4.53 4.16 15.83
CA TYR A 135 -4.41 4.90 14.58
C TYR A 135 -5.31 6.13 14.59
N ILE A 136 -4.86 7.18 13.92
CA ILE A 136 -5.68 8.29 13.46
C ILE A 136 -5.36 8.48 11.99
N VAL A 137 -6.37 8.55 11.13
CA VAL A 137 -6.20 8.66 9.68
C VAL A 137 -6.98 9.84 9.13
N ARG A 138 -6.42 10.48 8.10
CA ARG A 138 -7.09 11.51 7.31
C ARG A 138 -7.12 11.07 5.86
N LEU A 139 -8.27 11.20 5.20
CA LEU A 139 -8.35 11.05 3.76
C LEU A 139 -7.88 12.34 3.10
N ASP A 140 -6.76 12.28 2.38
CA ASP A 140 -6.16 13.45 1.74
C ASP A 140 -6.75 13.71 0.36
N SER A 141 -7.08 12.64 -0.38
CA SER A 141 -7.70 12.73 -1.70
C SER A 141 -8.52 11.48 -2.04
N GLU A 142 -9.65 11.69 -2.73
CA GLU A 142 -10.46 10.61 -3.31
C GLU A 142 -9.73 9.90 -4.47
N THR A 143 -8.80 10.59 -5.10
CA THR A 143 -7.94 10.07 -6.16
C THR A 143 -6.54 10.68 -6.02
N ASP A 144 -5.58 9.88 -5.58
CA ASP A 144 -4.17 10.23 -5.64
C ASP A 144 -3.68 9.99 -7.08
N LYS A 145 -3.36 11.05 -7.81
CA LYS A 145 -3.04 10.98 -9.24
C LYS A 145 -1.80 10.15 -9.54
N ASP A 146 -0.76 10.32 -8.73
CA ASP A 146 0.52 9.65 -8.96
C ASP A 146 0.42 8.16 -8.61
N ALA A 147 -0.22 7.84 -7.48
CA ALA A 147 -0.48 6.47 -7.07
C ALA A 147 -1.42 5.76 -8.05
N THR A 148 -2.50 6.42 -8.47
CA THR A 148 -3.46 5.88 -9.46
C THR A 148 -2.78 5.57 -10.79
N GLU A 149 -1.93 6.47 -11.30
CA GLU A 149 -1.23 6.21 -12.57
C GLU A 149 -0.22 5.06 -12.43
N LYS A 150 0.48 5.00 -11.32
CA LYS A 150 1.39 3.88 -11.00
C LYS A 150 0.62 2.55 -10.90
N ASN A 151 -0.54 2.56 -10.24
CA ASN A 151 -1.39 1.37 -10.13
C ASN A 151 -1.92 0.94 -11.49
N ARG A 152 -2.36 1.88 -12.33
CA ARG A 152 -2.75 1.62 -13.72
C ARG A 152 -1.66 0.88 -14.49
N GLN A 153 -0.44 1.36 -14.40
CA GLN A 153 0.69 0.71 -15.06
C GLN A 153 0.97 -0.68 -14.49
N ASN A 154 0.88 -0.86 -13.18
CA ASN A 154 1.04 -2.16 -12.52
C ASN A 154 -0.03 -3.17 -13.00
N ILE A 155 -1.28 -2.74 -13.14
CA ILE A 155 -2.37 -3.59 -13.66
C ILE A 155 -2.08 -3.99 -15.11
N ILE A 156 -1.66 -3.05 -15.95
CA ILE A 156 -1.28 -3.32 -17.34
C ILE A 156 -0.14 -4.35 -17.42
N ASP A 157 0.92 -4.13 -16.63
CA ASP A 157 2.10 -5.02 -16.63
C ASP A 157 1.74 -6.41 -16.12
N LYS A 158 0.88 -6.49 -15.11
CA LYS A 158 0.35 -7.76 -14.60
C LYS A 158 -0.47 -8.49 -15.67
N ARG A 159 -1.39 -7.82 -16.37
CA ARG A 159 -2.20 -8.41 -17.44
C ARG A 159 -1.34 -8.94 -18.58
N LYS A 160 -0.30 -8.21 -18.97
CA LYS A 160 0.68 -8.67 -19.97
C LYS A 160 1.42 -9.92 -19.53
N SER A 161 1.89 -9.93 -18.29
CA SER A 161 2.59 -11.09 -17.70
C SER A 161 1.69 -12.30 -17.58
N ASP A 162 0.46 -12.12 -17.11
CA ASP A 162 -0.53 -13.19 -16.96
C ASP A 162 -0.87 -13.79 -18.34
N HIS A 163 -1.14 -12.94 -19.33
CA HIS A 163 -1.42 -13.38 -20.71
C HIS A 163 -0.26 -14.18 -21.32
N TYR A 164 0.99 -13.70 -21.14
CA TYR A 164 2.17 -14.42 -21.57
C TYR A 164 2.27 -15.82 -20.95
N ASN A 165 2.04 -15.92 -19.63
CA ASN A 165 2.09 -17.20 -18.92
C ASN A 165 0.96 -18.15 -19.38
N GLU A 166 -0.25 -17.65 -19.58
CA GLU A 166 -1.39 -18.43 -20.09
C GLU A 166 -1.09 -19.03 -21.47
N VAL A 167 -0.51 -18.25 -22.39
CA VAL A 167 -0.13 -18.72 -23.72
C VAL A 167 0.93 -19.82 -23.61
N LEU A 168 1.97 -19.64 -22.78
CA LEU A 168 3.00 -20.66 -22.58
C LEU A 168 2.45 -21.96 -21.98
N GLU A 169 1.57 -21.86 -20.97
CA GLU A 169 0.90 -23.02 -20.38
C GLU A 169 0.01 -23.75 -21.40
N GLY A 170 -0.64 -23.02 -22.30
CA GLY A 170 -1.43 -23.57 -23.39
C GLY A 170 -0.56 -24.43 -24.30
N TRP A 171 0.59 -23.91 -24.74
CA TRP A 171 1.52 -24.66 -25.60
C TRP A 171 2.09 -25.90 -24.91
N GLN A 172 2.44 -25.83 -23.62
CA GLN A 172 2.95 -26.99 -22.87
C GLN A 172 1.91 -28.12 -22.74
N LYS A 173 0.62 -27.79 -22.72
CA LYS A 173 -0.46 -28.80 -22.66
C LYS A 173 -0.75 -29.45 -24.01
N GLU A 174 -0.46 -28.77 -25.12
CA GLU A 174 -0.62 -29.30 -26.48
C GLU A 174 0.51 -30.26 -26.89
N ASP A 175 1.71 -30.08 -26.32
CA ASP A 175 2.90 -30.89 -26.61
C ASP A 175 3.04 -32.15 -25.71
N GLY A 176 2.15 -32.40 -24.76
CA GLY A 176 2.14 -33.55 -23.83
C GLY A 176 0.98 -34.48 -24.03
#